data_30cf6362e8004abd6075f8362c02d650
#
_entry.id   30cf6362e8004abd6075f8362c02d650
#
_cell.length_a   1.000
_cell.length_b   1.000
_cell.length_c   1.000
_cell.angle_alpha   90.00
_cell.angle_beta   90.00
_cell.angle_gamma   90.00
#
_symmetry.space_group_name_H-M   'P 1'
#
loop_
_entity.id
_entity.type
_entity.pdbx_description
1 polymer ?
#
loop_
_entity_poly.entity_id
_entity_poly.type
_entity_poly.pdbx_seq_one_letter_code
_entity_poly.pdbx_strand_id
1 'polypeptide(L)'
;MASARIVDLLRSGKINDSYIVRGWVRTKREGKGIAFLELNDGSSLQGLQIVLPQTIEGYETLIKQITTGTSIEVSGILVESMGKGQRVEMQATAIAVFGLADPETYPLQKKRHSIEFLRTIAHLRPRTNMFGAVFRVRNACAFAVHKFFQERGFLWVHTPIVTASDCEGAGEMFAVTTFDLNKVAAAGKPVDFSQDFFGKPAFLTVSGQLEAEIMASAFSNVYTFGPTFRAENSNTSRHLAEFWMIEPEMAFCDLEGDADLAEDFLKYIFSYVLETCPEDMEFFQERVNDQVMVNARKIVDEQFERVTYTEAIAILEKCSKTFEFPVQWGLDLQSEHERFLAEEHFQKPVIVMDYPLGIKAFYMRVNEGTTSDRQTVRAMDILAPGVGEIIGGSQREERLDVLEARIRGVGLSPEDYWWYLDLRRYGTVPHAGFGLGFERLVQFITGMGNIRDVIPFPRFPQSAEF
;
A
#
# COMPACT_ATOMS: atom_id res chain seq x y z
N MET A 1 -9.09 25.28 -26.88
CA MET A 1 -9.48 25.20 -25.47
C MET A 1 -8.72 24.05 -24.81
N ALA A 2 -8.39 24.14 -23.51
CA ALA A 2 -7.84 23.01 -22.77
C ALA A 2 -8.93 21.94 -22.61
N SER A 3 -8.55 20.65 -22.57
CA SER A 3 -9.49 19.56 -22.31
C SER A 3 -9.93 19.59 -20.84
N ALA A 4 -11.23 19.47 -20.58
CA ALA A 4 -11.77 19.33 -19.24
C ALA A 4 -11.66 17.88 -18.77
N ARG A 5 -11.43 17.67 -17.44
CA ARG A 5 -11.50 16.33 -16.85
C ARG A 5 -12.96 15.91 -16.68
N ILE A 6 -13.23 14.64 -16.92
CA ILE A 6 -14.60 14.10 -16.81
C ILE A 6 -15.15 14.26 -15.40
N VAL A 7 -14.35 14.00 -14.36
CA VAL A 7 -14.77 14.16 -12.96
C VAL A 7 -15.24 15.58 -12.64
N ASP A 8 -14.58 16.60 -13.20
CA ASP A 8 -14.94 18.00 -12.95
C ASP A 8 -16.28 18.35 -13.61
N LEU A 9 -16.53 17.82 -14.82
CA LEU A 9 -17.81 17.99 -15.51
C LEU A 9 -18.95 17.28 -14.79
N LEU A 10 -18.72 16.05 -14.32
CA LEU A 10 -19.72 15.28 -13.59
C LEU A 10 -20.10 15.98 -12.26
N ARG A 11 -19.12 16.59 -11.57
CA ARG A 11 -19.37 17.28 -10.27
C ARG A 11 -19.93 18.68 -10.44
N SER A 12 -19.34 19.49 -11.30
CA SER A 12 -19.60 20.94 -11.34
C SER A 12 -19.66 21.57 -12.73
N GLY A 13 -19.68 20.76 -13.81
CA GLY A 13 -19.79 21.26 -15.16
C GLY A 13 -21.07 22.09 -15.36
N LYS A 14 -20.94 23.22 -16.05
CA LYS A 14 -22.06 24.12 -16.34
C LYS A 14 -22.86 23.64 -17.54
N ILE A 15 -24.15 23.50 -17.34
CA ILE A 15 -25.10 23.12 -18.41
C ILE A 15 -25.15 24.24 -19.45
N ASN A 16 -25.25 23.86 -20.74
CA ASN A 16 -25.22 24.68 -21.93
C ASN A 16 -23.85 25.32 -22.27
N ASP A 17 -22.80 25.02 -21.49
CA ASP A 17 -21.44 25.42 -21.87
C ASP A 17 -20.81 24.36 -22.79
N SER A 18 -19.90 24.85 -23.65
CA SER A 18 -19.12 24.01 -24.57
C SER A 18 -17.83 23.53 -23.91
N TYR A 19 -17.52 22.23 -24.05
CA TYR A 19 -16.32 21.61 -23.51
C TYR A 19 -15.65 20.71 -24.54
N ILE A 20 -14.35 20.47 -24.31
CA ILE A 20 -13.58 19.43 -24.99
C ILE A 20 -13.23 18.38 -23.93
N VAL A 21 -13.50 17.10 -24.23
CA VAL A 21 -13.12 15.96 -23.38
C VAL A 21 -12.34 14.95 -24.19
N ARG A 22 -11.39 14.27 -23.54
CA ARG A 22 -10.57 13.20 -24.11
C ARG A 22 -10.66 11.97 -23.25
N GLY A 23 -10.60 10.78 -23.86
CA GLY A 23 -10.62 9.54 -23.11
C GLY A 23 -10.76 8.32 -23.98
N TRP A 24 -11.07 7.22 -23.34
CA TRP A 24 -11.27 5.92 -23.96
C TRP A 24 -12.74 5.51 -23.87
N VAL A 25 -13.27 5.02 -24.99
CA VAL A 25 -14.65 4.50 -25.05
C VAL A 25 -14.76 3.22 -24.26
N ARG A 26 -15.65 3.20 -23.28
CA ARG A 26 -15.97 2.03 -22.44
C ARG A 26 -17.07 1.20 -23.06
N THR A 27 -18.13 1.85 -23.48
CA THR A 27 -19.28 1.21 -24.12
C THR A 27 -19.80 2.06 -25.26
N LYS A 28 -20.38 1.38 -26.27
CA LYS A 28 -21.12 1.99 -27.36
C LYS A 28 -22.50 1.34 -27.48
N ARG A 29 -23.51 2.14 -27.66
CA ARG A 29 -24.88 1.69 -27.97
C ARG A 29 -25.41 2.50 -29.13
N GLU A 30 -25.97 1.82 -30.15
CA GLU A 30 -26.57 2.47 -31.29
C GLU A 30 -28.08 2.42 -31.16
N GLY A 31 -28.73 3.56 -31.43
CA GLY A 31 -30.18 3.74 -31.47
C GLY A 31 -30.62 4.28 -32.83
N LYS A 32 -31.91 4.53 -32.97
CA LYS A 32 -32.46 5.06 -34.22
C LYS A 32 -32.10 6.55 -34.36
N GLY A 33 -31.14 6.86 -35.24
CA GLY A 33 -30.70 8.23 -35.54
C GLY A 33 -29.71 8.82 -34.52
N ILE A 34 -29.17 8.02 -33.60
CA ILE A 34 -28.33 8.49 -32.50
C ILE A 34 -27.45 7.35 -31.97
N ALA A 35 -26.24 7.66 -31.51
CA ALA A 35 -25.45 6.70 -30.74
C ALA A 35 -25.06 7.27 -29.38
N PHE A 36 -24.84 6.39 -28.42
CA PHE A 36 -24.39 6.71 -27.06
C PHE A 36 -23.05 6.06 -26.81
N LEU A 37 -22.07 6.87 -26.42
CA LEU A 37 -20.76 6.41 -26.01
C LEU A 37 -20.58 6.72 -24.53
N GLU A 38 -20.02 5.80 -23.77
CA GLU A 38 -19.50 6.07 -22.45
C GLU A 38 -18.01 6.35 -22.57
N LEU A 39 -17.58 7.58 -22.30
CA LEU A 39 -16.20 8.03 -22.37
C LEU A 39 -15.62 8.14 -20.96
N ASN A 40 -14.45 7.58 -20.74
CA ASN A 40 -13.77 7.62 -19.46
C ASN A 40 -12.30 8.05 -19.65
N ASP A 41 -11.84 9.01 -18.83
CA ASP A 41 -10.47 9.52 -18.82
C ASP A 41 -9.66 9.02 -17.59
N GLY A 42 -10.23 8.11 -16.79
CA GLY A 42 -9.63 7.58 -15.56
C GLY A 42 -9.84 8.43 -14.31
N SER A 43 -10.37 9.65 -14.45
CA SER A 43 -10.52 10.59 -13.34
C SER A 43 -11.68 10.25 -12.38
N SER A 44 -12.63 9.43 -12.82
CA SER A 44 -13.81 9.00 -12.05
C SER A 44 -14.17 7.54 -12.32
N LEU A 45 -14.95 6.96 -11.42
CA LEU A 45 -15.52 5.62 -11.61
C LEU A 45 -16.50 5.60 -12.79
N GLN A 46 -17.38 6.58 -12.81
CA GLN A 46 -18.36 6.76 -13.88
C GLN A 46 -17.73 7.46 -15.09
N GLY A 47 -18.10 7.01 -16.30
CA GLY A 47 -17.80 7.73 -17.54
C GLY A 47 -18.81 8.85 -17.82
N LEU A 48 -18.44 9.78 -18.70
CA LEU A 48 -19.36 10.76 -19.26
C LEU A 48 -20.11 10.14 -20.45
N GLN A 49 -21.43 10.19 -20.42
CA GLN A 49 -22.22 9.80 -21.60
C GLN A 49 -22.08 10.86 -22.68
N ILE A 50 -21.67 10.42 -23.86
CA ILE A 50 -21.60 11.23 -25.08
C ILE A 50 -22.77 10.82 -25.97
N VAL A 51 -23.57 11.78 -26.34
CA VAL A 51 -24.67 11.64 -27.27
C VAL A 51 -24.17 12.04 -28.66
N LEU A 52 -24.15 11.11 -29.59
CA LEU A 52 -23.62 11.29 -30.95
C LEU A 52 -24.78 11.31 -31.94
N PRO A 53 -25.25 12.48 -32.43
CA PRO A 53 -26.33 12.57 -33.38
C PRO A 53 -25.84 12.24 -34.79
N GLN A 54 -26.72 11.70 -35.66
CA GLN A 54 -26.39 11.38 -37.06
C GLN A 54 -26.01 12.60 -37.92
N THR A 55 -26.30 13.81 -37.43
CA THR A 55 -25.96 15.07 -38.08
C THR A 55 -24.47 15.42 -38.03
N ILE A 56 -23.67 14.69 -37.25
CA ILE A 56 -22.23 14.90 -37.19
C ILE A 56 -21.59 14.47 -38.53
N GLU A 57 -20.67 15.30 -39.03
CA GLU A 57 -19.91 15.02 -40.21
C GLU A 57 -19.18 13.68 -40.11
N GLY A 58 -19.31 12.84 -41.11
CA GLY A 58 -18.68 11.51 -41.15
C GLY A 58 -19.29 10.45 -40.22
N TYR A 59 -20.49 10.66 -39.67
CA TYR A 59 -21.17 9.76 -38.71
C TYR A 59 -21.05 8.28 -39.08
N GLU A 60 -21.38 7.90 -40.30
CA GLU A 60 -21.39 6.49 -40.78
C GLU A 60 -19.99 5.84 -40.69
N THR A 61 -18.93 6.63 -40.88
CA THR A 61 -17.55 6.16 -40.77
C THR A 61 -17.14 6.11 -39.28
N LEU A 62 -17.41 7.16 -38.52
CA LEU A 62 -17.09 7.25 -37.11
C LEU A 62 -17.72 6.14 -36.28
N ILE A 63 -19.01 5.85 -36.52
CA ILE A 63 -19.73 4.83 -35.75
C ILE A 63 -19.18 3.42 -35.98
N LYS A 64 -18.65 3.14 -37.19
CA LYS A 64 -18.00 1.87 -37.48
C LYS A 64 -16.60 1.75 -36.87
N GLN A 65 -15.85 2.85 -36.82
CA GLN A 65 -14.49 2.89 -36.29
C GLN A 65 -14.43 2.91 -34.76
N ILE A 66 -15.40 3.55 -34.12
CA ILE A 66 -15.42 3.67 -32.66
C ILE A 66 -15.90 2.36 -32.05
N THR A 67 -15.00 1.70 -31.35
CA THR A 67 -15.22 0.45 -30.60
C THR A 67 -14.81 0.62 -29.16
N THR A 68 -15.08 -0.36 -28.29
CA THR A 68 -14.57 -0.37 -26.91
C THR A 68 -13.04 -0.31 -26.91
N GLY A 69 -12.46 0.62 -26.16
CA GLY A 69 -11.02 0.85 -26.11
C GLY A 69 -10.50 1.93 -27.06
N THR A 70 -11.29 2.36 -28.05
CA THR A 70 -10.93 3.47 -28.95
C THR A 70 -10.70 4.75 -28.15
N SER A 71 -9.62 5.48 -28.43
CA SER A 71 -9.35 6.79 -27.84
C SER A 71 -9.85 7.92 -28.74
N ILE A 72 -10.60 8.85 -28.14
CA ILE A 72 -11.26 9.93 -28.87
C ILE A 72 -11.15 11.28 -28.13
N GLU A 73 -11.24 12.34 -28.89
CA GLU A 73 -11.59 13.68 -28.42
C GLU A 73 -13.01 14.00 -28.86
N VAL A 74 -13.77 14.57 -27.95
CA VAL A 74 -15.14 15.03 -28.23
C VAL A 74 -15.23 16.51 -27.88
N SER A 75 -15.67 17.32 -28.84
CA SER A 75 -16.19 18.66 -28.59
C SER A 75 -17.70 18.59 -28.52
N GLY A 76 -18.29 19.27 -27.55
CA GLY A 76 -19.74 19.21 -27.36
C GLY A 76 -20.26 20.15 -26.32
N ILE A 77 -21.59 20.18 -26.18
CA ILE A 77 -22.32 20.98 -25.22
C ILE A 77 -22.75 20.07 -24.07
N LEU A 78 -22.46 20.48 -22.84
CA LEU A 78 -22.90 19.76 -21.64
C LEU A 78 -24.38 20.06 -21.39
N VAL A 79 -25.20 19.03 -21.28
CA VAL A 79 -26.66 19.17 -21.04
C VAL A 79 -27.07 18.35 -19.83
N GLU A 80 -28.23 18.64 -19.28
CA GLU A 80 -28.86 17.78 -18.28
C GLU A 80 -29.15 16.40 -18.88
N SER A 81 -28.80 15.34 -18.16
CA SER A 81 -29.01 13.99 -18.66
C SER A 81 -30.48 13.57 -18.57
N MET A 82 -30.98 13.00 -19.64
CA MET A 82 -32.31 12.34 -19.66
C MET A 82 -32.25 10.91 -19.07
N GLY A 83 -31.04 10.39 -18.80
CA GLY A 83 -30.83 9.04 -18.26
C GLY A 83 -30.89 9.00 -16.73
N LYS A 84 -31.33 7.86 -16.19
CA LYS A 84 -31.28 7.64 -14.74
C LYS A 84 -29.84 7.43 -14.27
N GLY A 85 -29.46 8.05 -13.13
CA GLY A 85 -28.21 7.81 -12.46
C GLY A 85 -27.03 8.69 -12.90
N GLN A 86 -27.23 9.68 -13.74
CA GLN A 86 -26.22 10.66 -14.14
C GLN A 86 -26.83 12.07 -14.20
N ARG A 87 -26.07 13.07 -13.73
CA ARG A 87 -26.52 14.49 -13.70
C ARG A 87 -26.49 15.14 -15.08
N VAL A 88 -25.44 14.88 -15.83
CA VAL A 88 -25.14 15.53 -17.12
C VAL A 88 -24.71 14.50 -18.16
N GLU A 89 -24.90 14.87 -19.41
CA GLU A 89 -24.36 14.18 -20.59
C GLU A 89 -23.86 15.23 -21.59
N MET A 90 -23.04 14.83 -22.56
CA MET A 90 -22.49 15.74 -23.55
C MET A 90 -23.10 15.45 -24.92
N GLN A 91 -23.75 16.46 -25.51
CA GLN A 91 -24.14 16.42 -26.92
C GLN A 91 -22.94 16.76 -27.80
N ALA A 92 -22.42 15.77 -28.52
CA ALA A 92 -21.26 15.96 -29.36
C ALA A 92 -21.58 16.86 -30.57
N THR A 93 -20.68 17.80 -30.84
CA THR A 93 -20.66 18.66 -32.04
C THR A 93 -19.55 18.25 -33.01
N ALA A 94 -18.48 17.64 -32.48
CA ALA A 94 -17.39 17.07 -33.28
C ALA A 94 -16.69 15.94 -32.51
N ILE A 95 -16.15 14.97 -33.25
CA ILE A 95 -15.33 13.87 -32.73
C ILE A 95 -14.08 13.72 -33.58
N ALA A 96 -12.92 13.61 -32.91
CA ALA A 96 -11.66 13.18 -33.49
C ALA A 96 -11.22 11.83 -32.89
N VAL A 97 -10.87 10.88 -33.72
CA VAL A 97 -10.31 9.59 -33.28
C VAL A 97 -8.81 9.68 -33.25
N PHE A 98 -8.20 9.41 -32.07
CA PHE A 98 -6.74 9.36 -31.90
C PHE A 98 -6.17 7.98 -32.17
N GLY A 99 -6.82 6.93 -31.69
CA GLY A 99 -6.35 5.56 -31.86
C GLY A 99 -7.50 4.56 -31.82
N LEU A 100 -7.49 3.67 -32.79
CA LEU A 100 -8.46 2.61 -32.89
C LEU A 100 -8.14 1.46 -31.92
N ALA A 101 -9.17 0.71 -31.55
CA ALA A 101 -9.01 -0.57 -30.86
C ALA A 101 -9.73 -1.64 -31.71
N ASP A 102 -8.98 -2.67 -32.09
CA ASP A 102 -9.55 -3.78 -32.84
C ASP A 102 -10.49 -4.60 -31.93
N PRO A 103 -11.78 -4.69 -32.24
CA PRO A 103 -12.75 -5.40 -31.42
C PRO A 103 -12.50 -6.92 -31.32
N GLU A 104 -11.75 -7.51 -32.24
CA GLU A 104 -11.44 -8.94 -32.22
C GLU A 104 -10.29 -9.27 -31.26
N THR A 105 -9.32 -8.38 -31.12
CA THR A 105 -8.11 -8.63 -30.33
C THR A 105 -8.08 -7.88 -28.99
N TYR A 106 -8.89 -6.81 -28.81
CA TYR A 106 -8.93 -6.06 -27.57
C TYR A 106 -9.47 -6.92 -26.41
N PRO A 107 -8.67 -7.20 -25.35
CA PRO A 107 -9.02 -8.21 -24.35
C PRO A 107 -10.11 -7.77 -23.37
N LEU A 108 -10.29 -6.47 -23.16
CA LEU A 108 -11.28 -5.92 -22.23
C LEU A 108 -12.65 -5.70 -22.89
N GLN A 109 -13.26 -6.80 -23.29
CA GLN A 109 -14.60 -6.78 -23.89
C GLN A 109 -15.68 -6.52 -22.83
N LYS A 110 -16.93 -6.19 -23.29
CA LYS A 110 -18.10 -5.99 -22.43
C LYS A 110 -18.57 -7.32 -21.80
N LYS A 111 -17.73 -7.91 -20.96
CA LYS A 111 -18.04 -9.12 -20.17
C LYS A 111 -17.32 -9.02 -18.82
N ARG A 112 -17.76 -9.80 -17.85
CA ARG A 112 -17.04 -9.91 -16.58
C ARG A 112 -15.71 -10.64 -16.81
N HIS A 113 -14.61 -10.04 -16.35
CA HIS A 113 -13.29 -10.63 -16.35
C HIS A 113 -12.94 -11.08 -14.92
N SER A 114 -12.28 -12.24 -14.78
CA SER A 114 -11.75 -12.64 -13.47
C SER A 114 -10.52 -11.81 -13.11
N ILE A 115 -10.26 -11.68 -11.82
CA ILE A 115 -9.08 -10.95 -11.33
C ILE A 115 -7.79 -11.64 -11.77
N GLU A 116 -7.77 -12.98 -11.81
CA GLU A 116 -6.65 -13.79 -12.29
C GLU A 116 -6.32 -13.46 -13.75
N PHE A 117 -7.32 -13.40 -14.62
CA PHE A 117 -7.12 -12.98 -16.01
C PHE A 117 -6.58 -11.56 -16.09
N LEU A 118 -7.11 -10.62 -15.30
CA LEU A 118 -6.64 -9.23 -15.31
C LEU A 118 -5.20 -9.09 -14.83
N ARG A 119 -4.69 -9.99 -13.99
CA ARG A 119 -3.26 -10.05 -13.64
C ARG A 119 -2.38 -10.39 -14.83
N THR A 120 -2.82 -11.27 -15.72
CA THR A 120 -2.05 -11.64 -16.93
C THR A 120 -1.95 -10.51 -17.94
N ILE A 121 -2.81 -9.49 -17.84
CA ILE A 121 -2.81 -8.29 -18.66
C ILE A 121 -2.67 -7.01 -17.79
N ALA A 122 -1.72 -7.02 -16.86
CA ALA A 122 -1.55 -5.94 -15.88
C ALA A 122 -1.42 -4.55 -16.54
N HIS A 123 -0.83 -4.46 -17.73
CA HIS A 123 -0.69 -3.23 -18.51
C HIS A 123 -2.05 -2.65 -19.03
N LEU A 124 -3.11 -3.45 -19.08
CA LEU A 124 -4.46 -3.01 -19.51
C LEU A 124 -5.47 -2.97 -18.34
N ARG A 125 -5.23 -3.71 -17.25
CA ARG A 125 -6.18 -3.78 -16.13
C ARG A 125 -6.59 -2.42 -15.54
N PRO A 126 -5.75 -1.35 -15.56
CA PRO A 126 -6.17 -0.03 -15.08
C PRO A 126 -7.38 0.56 -15.83
N ARG A 127 -7.65 0.07 -17.04
CA ARG A 127 -8.82 0.48 -17.83
C ARG A 127 -10.13 -0.12 -17.31
N THR A 128 -10.12 -1.03 -16.35
CA THR A 128 -11.33 -1.58 -15.73
C THR A 128 -11.81 -0.71 -14.57
N ASN A 129 -13.09 -0.75 -14.24
CA ASN A 129 -13.63 0.01 -13.10
C ASN A 129 -12.98 -0.43 -11.80
N MET A 130 -12.81 -1.74 -11.59
CA MET A 130 -12.17 -2.30 -10.40
C MET A 130 -10.78 -1.72 -10.18
N PHE A 131 -9.88 -1.85 -11.16
CA PHE A 131 -8.50 -1.39 -10.99
C PHE A 131 -8.37 0.14 -11.13
N GLY A 132 -9.26 0.80 -11.87
CA GLY A 132 -9.37 2.25 -11.85
C GLY A 132 -9.66 2.78 -10.44
N ALA A 133 -10.63 2.17 -9.75
CA ALA A 133 -10.97 2.51 -8.36
C ALA A 133 -9.80 2.22 -7.41
N VAL A 134 -9.18 1.03 -7.49
CA VAL A 134 -8.01 0.68 -6.67
C VAL A 134 -6.90 1.71 -6.81
N PHE A 135 -6.56 2.12 -8.03
CA PHE A 135 -5.43 3.04 -8.22
C PHE A 135 -5.77 4.49 -7.90
N ARG A 136 -7.04 4.92 -7.96
CA ARG A 136 -7.43 6.24 -7.42
C ARG A 136 -7.34 6.27 -5.90
N VAL A 137 -7.83 5.21 -5.22
CA VAL A 137 -7.69 5.10 -3.75
C VAL A 137 -6.21 4.99 -3.36
N ARG A 138 -5.40 4.18 -4.07
CA ARG A 138 -3.95 4.11 -3.83
C ARG A 138 -3.28 5.48 -3.95
N ASN A 139 -3.63 6.26 -4.98
CA ASN A 139 -3.12 7.62 -5.15
C ASN A 139 -3.54 8.54 -4.00
N ALA A 140 -4.81 8.48 -3.58
CA ALA A 140 -5.31 9.25 -2.44
C ALA A 140 -4.57 8.89 -1.14
N CYS A 141 -4.35 7.60 -0.87
CA CYS A 141 -3.56 7.13 0.27
C CYS A 141 -2.13 7.69 0.22
N ALA A 142 -1.43 7.60 -0.92
CA ALA A 142 -0.06 8.09 -1.05
C ALA A 142 0.04 9.60 -0.78
N PHE A 143 -0.90 10.38 -1.31
CA PHE A 143 -0.95 11.81 -1.04
C PHE A 143 -1.25 12.10 0.44
N ALA A 144 -2.19 11.37 1.04
CA ALA A 144 -2.55 11.53 2.44
C ALA A 144 -1.39 11.19 3.39
N VAL A 145 -0.56 10.17 3.06
CA VAL A 145 0.67 9.85 3.81
C VAL A 145 1.59 11.08 3.87
N HIS A 146 1.94 11.65 2.73
CA HIS A 146 2.79 12.84 2.70
C HIS A 146 2.15 14.01 3.42
N LYS A 147 0.87 14.26 3.20
CA LYS A 147 0.13 15.35 3.83
C LYS A 147 0.11 15.22 5.37
N PHE A 148 -0.17 14.03 5.90
CA PHE A 148 -0.19 13.76 7.33
C PHE A 148 1.13 14.12 8.01
N PHE A 149 2.24 13.60 7.48
CA PHE A 149 3.56 13.80 8.07
C PHE A 149 4.07 15.23 7.87
N GLN A 150 3.93 15.80 6.67
CA GLN A 150 4.39 17.16 6.38
C GLN A 150 3.67 18.22 7.23
N GLU A 151 2.36 18.11 7.43
CA GLU A 151 1.57 19.02 8.26
C GLU A 151 1.94 18.92 9.76
N ARG A 152 2.56 17.82 10.18
CA ARG A 152 3.06 17.61 11.55
C ARG A 152 4.56 17.91 11.71
N GLY A 153 5.18 18.47 10.68
CA GLY A 153 6.59 18.90 10.72
C GLY A 153 7.60 17.76 10.57
N PHE A 154 7.18 16.58 10.09
CA PHE A 154 8.10 15.49 9.76
C PHE A 154 8.84 15.79 8.46
N LEU A 155 10.14 15.49 8.43
CA LEU A 155 10.96 15.55 7.22
C LEU A 155 10.88 14.21 6.47
N TRP A 156 10.54 14.24 5.17
CA TRP A 156 10.65 13.06 4.32
C TRP A 156 12.10 12.77 3.98
N VAL A 157 12.54 11.52 4.18
CA VAL A 157 13.91 11.08 3.98
C VAL A 157 13.98 10.03 2.87
N HIS A 158 14.91 10.20 1.95
CA HIS A 158 15.32 9.18 1.00
C HIS A 158 16.40 8.30 1.64
N THR A 159 16.06 7.05 1.94
CA THR A 159 17.02 6.04 2.41
C THR A 159 17.53 5.19 1.24
N PRO A 160 18.75 4.65 1.31
CA PRO A 160 19.32 3.86 0.22
C PRO A 160 18.49 2.60 -0.10
N ILE A 161 18.28 2.34 -1.39
CA ILE A 161 17.66 1.09 -1.86
C ILE A 161 18.69 -0.04 -1.87
N VAL A 162 19.97 0.27 -2.19
CA VAL A 162 21.08 -0.68 -2.13
C VAL A 162 21.81 -0.51 -0.81
N THR A 163 21.90 -1.59 -0.04
CA THR A 163 22.52 -1.59 1.28
C THR A 163 23.49 -2.74 1.46
N ALA A 164 24.42 -2.60 2.38
CA ALA A 164 25.29 -3.70 2.85
C ALA A 164 24.87 -4.20 4.24
N SER A 165 23.80 -3.66 4.82
CA SER A 165 23.32 -3.97 6.18
C SER A 165 21.97 -4.67 6.13
N ASP A 166 21.76 -5.69 6.96
CA ASP A 166 20.47 -6.33 7.19
C ASP A 166 19.77 -5.67 8.37
N CYS A 167 18.72 -4.90 8.13
CA CYS A 167 17.96 -4.22 9.17
C CYS A 167 17.23 -5.20 10.11
N GLU A 168 16.70 -6.28 9.57
CA GLU A 168 15.89 -7.24 10.34
C GLU A 168 16.74 -8.39 10.94
N GLY A 169 17.97 -8.57 10.45
CA GLY A 169 18.90 -9.58 10.96
C GLY A 169 18.58 -11.03 10.57
N ALA A 170 17.59 -11.24 9.71
CA ALA A 170 17.16 -12.56 9.22
C ALA A 170 16.49 -12.49 7.87
N GLY A 171 16.56 -11.32 7.18
CA GLY A 171 15.85 -11.09 5.94
C GLY A 171 16.46 -11.84 4.76
N GLU A 172 15.64 -12.57 4.00
CA GLU A 172 16.04 -13.03 2.68
C GLU A 172 16.13 -11.82 1.74
N MET A 173 17.35 -11.35 1.48
CA MET A 173 17.61 -10.17 0.65
C MET A 173 17.97 -10.57 -0.79
N PHE A 174 17.50 -9.79 -1.76
CA PHE A 174 17.99 -9.89 -3.14
C PHE A 174 19.41 -9.33 -3.24
N ALA A 175 20.36 -10.14 -3.73
CA ALA A 175 21.72 -9.68 -3.96
C ALA A 175 21.80 -8.73 -5.17
N VAL A 176 22.61 -7.69 -5.03
CA VAL A 176 22.95 -6.73 -6.09
C VAL A 176 24.41 -6.92 -6.47
N THR A 177 24.69 -7.30 -7.71
CA THR A 177 26.03 -7.56 -8.20
C THR A 177 26.19 -7.18 -9.67
N THR A 178 27.38 -6.78 -10.07
CA THR A 178 27.77 -6.59 -11.47
C THR A 178 28.53 -7.78 -12.06
N PHE A 179 28.76 -8.83 -11.27
CA PHE A 179 29.41 -10.03 -11.75
C PHE A 179 28.55 -10.77 -12.80
N ASP A 180 29.24 -11.30 -13.81
CA ASP A 180 28.67 -12.30 -14.71
C ASP A 180 28.57 -13.63 -13.96
N LEU A 181 27.37 -13.99 -13.53
CA LEU A 181 27.13 -15.20 -12.72
C LEU A 181 27.55 -16.48 -13.44
N ASN A 182 27.53 -16.53 -14.78
CA ASN A 182 28.02 -17.69 -15.53
C ASN A 182 29.54 -17.84 -15.40
N LYS A 183 30.30 -16.72 -15.41
CA LYS A 183 31.74 -16.73 -15.20
C LYS A 183 32.08 -17.09 -13.76
N VAL A 184 31.36 -16.59 -12.81
CA VAL A 184 31.52 -16.92 -11.39
C VAL A 184 31.28 -18.41 -11.17
N ALA A 185 30.18 -18.95 -11.68
CA ALA A 185 29.87 -20.38 -11.58
C ALA A 185 30.94 -21.26 -12.26
N ALA A 186 31.44 -20.87 -13.44
CA ALA A 186 32.48 -21.59 -14.17
C ALA A 186 33.84 -21.58 -13.47
N ALA A 187 34.12 -20.54 -12.66
CA ALA A 187 35.40 -20.45 -11.94
C ALA A 187 35.53 -21.45 -10.78
N GLY A 188 34.42 -21.94 -10.22
CA GLY A 188 34.39 -22.92 -9.13
C GLY A 188 35.10 -22.48 -7.85
N LYS A 189 35.24 -21.17 -7.63
CA LYS A 189 35.91 -20.58 -6.47
C LYS A 189 34.89 -19.73 -5.67
N PRO A 190 35.12 -19.52 -4.36
CA PRO A 190 34.33 -18.53 -3.59
C PRO A 190 34.39 -17.17 -4.27
N VAL A 191 33.26 -16.43 -4.19
CA VAL A 191 33.14 -15.09 -4.76
C VAL A 191 34.01 -14.12 -3.95
N ASP A 192 34.88 -13.39 -4.62
CA ASP A 192 35.64 -12.28 -4.04
C ASP A 192 34.89 -10.96 -4.30
N PHE A 193 34.04 -10.58 -3.38
CA PHE A 193 33.24 -9.34 -3.48
C PHE A 193 34.08 -8.05 -3.46
N SER A 194 35.39 -8.13 -3.08
CA SER A 194 36.26 -6.94 -3.19
C SER A 194 36.44 -6.47 -4.63
N GLN A 195 36.16 -7.35 -5.60
CA GLN A 195 36.22 -7.09 -7.04
C GLN A 195 34.88 -6.68 -7.63
N ASP A 196 33.78 -6.70 -6.85
CA ASP A 196 32.47 -6.25 -7.30
C ASP A 196 32.35 -4.72 -7.18
N PHE A 197 31.29 -4.16 -7.76
CA PHE A 197 31.08 -2.71 -7.88
C PHE A 197 31.19 -1.95 -6.54
N PHE A 198 30.62 -2.50 -5.47
CA PHE A 198 30.65 -1.88 -4.13
C PHE A 198 31.84 -2.34 -3.26
N GLY A 199 32.68 -3.24 -3.74
CA GLY A 199 33.81 -3.79 -2.97
C GLY A 199 33.41 -4.65 -1.76
N LYS A 200 32.15 -4.99 -1.62
CA LYS A 200 31.55 -5.84 -0.58
C LYS A 200 30.19 -6.38 -1.05
N PRO A 201 29.63 -7.41 -0.38
CA PRO A 201 28.26 -7.85 -0.66
C PRO A 201 27.28 -6.69 -0.52
N ALA A 202 26.37 -6.55 -1.49
CA ALA A 202 25.32 -5.54 -1.50
C ALA A 202 23.99 -6.18 -1.85
N PHE A 203 22.91 -5.61 -1.32
CA PHE A 203 21.57 -6.17 -1.39
C PHE A 203 20.53 -5.06 -1.62
N LEU A 204 19.34 -5.46 -2.06
CA LEU A 204 18.16 -4.57 -1.99
C LEU A 204 17.64 -4.52 -0.56
N THR A 205 17.34 -3.33 -0.07
CA THR A 205 16.92 -3.09 1.33
C THR A 205 15.59 -3.75 1.67
N VAL A 206 15.45 -4.21 2.90
CA VAL A 206 14.18 -4.70 3.49
C VAL A 206 13.46 -3.62 4.29
N SER A 207 14.15 -2.52 4.65
CA SER A 207 13.62 -1.39 5.43
C SER A 207 14.58 -0.20 5.35
N GLY A 208 14.04 1.01 5.46
CA GLY A 208 14.83 2.24 5.59
C GLY A 208 15.03 2.70 7.05
N GLN A 209 14.62 1.89 8.03
CA GLN A 209 14.58 2.29 9.44
C GLN A 209 15.93 2.72 9.98
N LEU A 210 16.98 1.94 9.80
CA LEU A 210 18.29 2.21 10.45
C LEU A 210 18.88 3.55 9.98
N GLU A 211 18.74 3.86 8.70
CA GLU A 211 19.17 5.14 8.13
C GLU A 211 18.21 6.28 8.51
N ALA A 212 16.91 5.99 8.69
CA ALA A 212 15.96 6.98 9.20
C ALA A 212 16.27 7.37 10.64
N GLU A 213 16.72 6.45 11.51
CA GLU A 213 17.18 6.76 12.87
C GLU A 213 18.37 7.73 12.89
N ILE A 214 19.28 7.67 11.89
CA ILE A 214 20.36 8.65 11.73
C ILE A 214 19.77 10.05 11.52
N MET A 215 18.78 10.15 10.66
CA MET A 215 18.14 11.43 10.33
C MET A 215 17.29 11.93 11.50
N ALA A 216 16.59 11.05 12.23
CA ALA A 216 15.83 11.41 13.42
C ALA A 216 16.72 11.97 14.52
N SER A 217 17.94 11.44 14.69
CA SER A 217 18.91 11.98 15.67
C SER A 217 19.45 13.37 15.34
N ALA A 218 19.09 13.93 14.16
CA ALA A 218 19.45 15.29 13.74
C ALA A 218 18.22 16.19 13.52
N PHE A 219 17.11 15.64 13.05
CA PHE A 219 15.90 16.38 12.63
C PHE A 219 14.67 16.09 13.50
N SER A 220 14.80 15.28 14.53
CA SER A 220 13.78 14.85 15.49
C SER A 220 12.70 13.97 14.88
N ASN A 221 11.90 14.47 13.94
CA ASN A 221 10.78 13.74 13.34
C ASN A 221 11.01 13.57 11.84
N VAL A 222 11.16 12.33 11.41
CA VAL A 222 11.37 11.99 10.00
C VAL A 222 10.46 10.85 9.59
N TYR A 223 10.28 10.67 8.29
CA TYR A 223 9.64 9.47 7.77
C TYR A 223 10.24 9.06 6.42
N THR A 224 10.29 7.75 6.17
CA THR A 224 10.52 7.20 4.85
C THR A 224 9.18 6.85 4.21
N PHE A 225 9.11 6.93 2.91
CA PHE A 225 8.05 6.35 2.10
C PHE A 225 8.68 5.95 0.78
N GLY A 226 9.02 4.68 0.67
CA GLY A 226 9.84 4.17 -0.43
C GLY A 226 9.79 2.66 -0.60
N PRO A 227 10.39 2.15 -1.68
CA PRO A 227 10.39 0.73 -2.01
C PRO A 227 11.27 -0.08 -1.06
N THR A 228 10.78 -1.27 -0.71
CA THR A 228 11.47 -2.31 0.03
C THR A 228 11.30 -3.66 -0.66
N PHE A 229 12.21 -4.61 -0.38
CA PHE A 229 12.31 -5.85 -1.10
C PHE A 229 12.52 -7.02 -0.14
N ARG A 230 11.79 -8.12 -0.35
CA ARG A 230 11.96 -9.36 0.42
C ARG A 230 11.97 -10.55 -0.53
N ALA A 231 13.03 -11.36 -0.47
CA ALA A 231 13.21 -12.52 -1.33
C ALA A 231 12.50 -13.78 -0.81
N GLU A 232 11.55 -13.62 0.10
CA GLU A 232 10.79 -14.72 0.69
C GLU A 232 10.05 -15.53 -0.37
N ASN A 233 10.24 -16.85 -0.37
CA ASN A 233 9.52 -17.75 -1.27
C ASN A 233 8.10 -18.02 -0.75
N SER A 234 7.29 -16.98 -0.62
CA SER A 234 5.93 -17.03 -0.12
C SER A 234 4.89 -16.75 -1.22
N ASN A 235 3.96 -17.68 -1.41
CA ASN A 235 2.87 -17.56 -2.39
C ASN A 235 1.52 -17.19 -1.76
N THR A 236 1.51 -16.57 -0.61
CA THR A 236 0.26 -16.13 0.06
C THR A 236 -0.37 -14.92 -0.61
N SER A 237 -1.59 -14.60 -0.24
CA SER A 237 -2.30 -13.38 -0.69
C SER A 237 -1.81 -12.09 -0.04
N ARG A 238 -0.82 -12.17 0.87
CA ARG A 238 -0.33 -11.06 1.70
C ARG A 238 1.13 -10.71 1.46
N HIS A 239 1.86 -11.42 0.56
CA HIS A 239 3.28 -11.22 0.30
C HIS A 239 3.56 -10.77 -1.12
N LEU A 240 4.48 -9.83 -1.22
CA LEU A 240 5.10 -9.33 -2.45
C LEU A 240 6.61 -9.30 -2.26
N ALA A 241 7.37 -9.51 -3.34
CA ALA A 241 8.82 -9.38 -3.33
C ALA A 241 9.30 -7.92 -3.40
N GLU A 242 8.46 -7.02 -3.91
CA GLU A 242 8.67 -5.57 -3.97
C GLU A 242 7.39 -4.88 -3.51
N PHE A 243 7.51 -3.98 -2.55
CA PHE A 243 6.39 -3.19 -2.00
C PHE A 243 6.94 -1.89 -1.41
N TRP A 244 6.06 -1.00 -0.96
CA TRP A 244 6.47 0.27 -0.34
C TRP A 244 6.20 0.25 1.16
N MET A 245 7.17 0.77 1.92
CA MET A 245 7.03 0.97 3.37
C MET A 245 6.87 2.44 3.71
N ILE A 246 6.09 2.68 4.74
CA ILE A 246 5.94 3.97 5.42
C ILE A 246 6.55 3.77 6.80
N GLU A 247 7.64 4.48 7.11
CA GLU A 247 8.42 4.25 8.32
C GLU A 247 8.79 5.60 8.96
N PRO A 248 7.94 6.14 9.86
CA PRO A 248 8.31 7.29 10.68
C PRO A 248 9.28 6.89 11.79
N GLU A 249 10.19 7.82 12.13
CA GLU A 249 11.10 7.72 13.27
C GLU A 249 11.10 9.06 14.04
N MET A 250 10.93 8.98 15.34
CA MET A 250 10.77 10.14 16.22
C MET A 250 11.78 10.12 17.37
N ALA A 251 12.65 11.10 17.44
CA ALA A 251 13.48 11.34 18.63
C ALA A 251 12.64 11.90 19.79
N PHE A 252 13.10 11.65 21.01
CA PHE A 252 12.42 12.06 22.26
C PHE A 252 11.01 11.45 22.42
N CYS A 253 10.80 10.28 21.82
CA CYS A 253 9.54 9.56 21.81
C CYS A 253 9.71 8.18 22.44
N ASP A 254 8.71 7.75 23.20
CA ASP A 254 8.61 6.41 23.76
C ASP A 254 7.57 5.55 23.00
N LEU A 255 7.32 4.33 23.47
CA LEU A 255 6.38 3.41 22.85
C LEU A 255 4.94 3.96 22.84
N GLU A 256 4.53 4.67 23.90
CA GLU A 256 3.18 5.24 23.98
C GLU A 256 2.97 6.34 22.95
N GLY A 257 3.97 7.23 22.80
CA GLY A 257 3.93 8.28 21.77
C GLY A 257 3.95 7.72 20.34
N ASP A 258 4.64 6.60 20.10
CA ASP A 258 4.64 5.89 18.83
C ASP A 258 3.26 5.28 18.53
N ALA A 259 2.62 4.68 19.55
CA ALA A 259 1.27 4.14 19.47
C ALA A 259 0.23 5.23 19.18
N ASP A 260 0.35 6.40 19.82
CA ASP A 260 -0.51 7.56 19.58
C ASP A 260 -0.40 8.04 18.12
N LEU A 261 0.83 8.20 17.61
CA LEU A 261 1.03 8.62 16.22
C LEU A 261 0.48 7.59 15.22
N ALA A 262 0.68 6.29 15.49
CA ALA A 262 0.21 5.23 14.61
C ALA A 262 -1.33 5.15 14.55
N GLU A 263 -2.01 5.34 15.67
CA GLU A 263 -3.48 5.44 15.73
C GLU A 263 -3.98 6.67 14.96
N ASP A 264 -3.40 7.85 15.22
CA ASP A 264 -3.75 9.10 14.52
C ASP A 264 -3.51 8.99 13.02
N PHE A 265 -2.41 8.35 12.62
CA PHE A 265 -2.07 8.14 11.23
C PHE A 265 -3.11 7.29 10.49
N LEU A 266 -3.51 6.15 11.05
CA LEU A 266 -4.53 5.30 10.44
C LEU A 266 -5.88 6.03 10.36
N LYS A 267 -6.33 6.68 11.43
CA LYS A 267 -7.55 7.48 11.45
C LYS A 267 -7.57 8.55 10.36
N TYR A 268 -6.44 9.25 10.22
CA TYR A 268 -6.30 10.30 9.20
C TYR A 268 -6.40 9.76 7.78
N ILE A 269 -5.67 8.68 7.45
CA ILE A 269 -5.67 8.10 6.09
C ILE A 269 -7.06 7.61 5.72
N PHE A 270 -7.73 6.87 6.62
CA PHE A 270 -9.08 6.38 6.37
C PHE A 270 -10.10 7.51 6.20
N SER A 271 -10.08 8.53 7.06
CA SER A 271 -10.93 9.72 6.92
C SER A 271 -10.72 10.41 5.59
N TYR A 272 -9.44 10.62 5.20
CA TYR A 272 -9.09 11.26 3.94
C TYR A 272 -9.62 10.51 2.72
N VAL A 273 -9.51 9.17 2.71
CA VAL A 273 -10.01 8.36 1.59
C VAL A 273 -11.53 8.36 1.53
N LEU A 274 -12.22 8.23 2.67
CA LEU A 274 -13.69 8.30 2.74
C LEU A 274 -14.22 9.64 2.21
N GLU A 275 -13.51 10.74 2.45
CA GLU A 275 -13.87 12.07 1.98
C GLU A 275 -13.56 12.29 0.49
N THR A 276 -12.41 11.83 0.02
CA THR A 276 -11.91 12.16 -1.32
C THR A 276 -12.31 11.16 -2.40
N CYS A 277 -12.57 9.90 -2.02
CA CYS A 277 -12.91 8.80 -2.93
C CYS A 277 -14.25 8.09 -2.58
N PRO A 278 -15.34 8.82 -2.25
CA PRO A 278 -16.57 8.19 -1.75
C PRO A 278 -17.18 7.21 -2.75
N GLU A 279 -17.23 7.53 -4.05
CA GLU A 279 -17.80 6.68 -5.10
C GLU A 279 -16.98 5.37 -5.26
N ASP A 280 -15.66 5.45 -5.15
CA ASP A 280 -14.79 4.28 -5.22
C ASP A 280 -14.97 3.39 -3.98
N MET A 281 -15.14 3.98 -2.80
CA MET A 281 -15.37 3.24 -1.55
C MET A 281 -16.75 2.54 -1.55
N GLU A 282 -17.81 3.21 -2.03
CA GLU A 282 -19.13 2.61 -2.24
C GLU A 282 -19.03 1.42 -3.23
N PHE A 283 -18.29 1.59 -4.33
CA PHE A 283 -18.07 0.52 -5.29
C PHE A 283 -17.37 -0.70 -4.66
N PHE A 284 -16.36 -0.51 -3.81
CA PHE A 284 -15.71 -1.62 -3.11
C PHE A 284 -16.66 -2.33 -2.16
N GLN A 285 -17.48 -1.60 -1.41
CA GLN A 285 -18.49 -2.19 -0.54
C GLN A 285 -19.49 -3.04 -1.33
N GLU A 286 -19.95 -2.56 -2.48
CA GLU A 286 -20.94 -3.28 -3.29
C GLU A 286 -20.37 -4.47 -4.07
N ARG A 287 -19.11 -4.41 -4.48
CA ARG A 287 -18.54 -5.33 -5.49
C ARG A 287 -17.40 -6.21 -4.98
N VAL A 288 -16.77 -5.84 -3.88
CA VAL A 288 -15.58 -6.53 -3.36
C VAL A 288 -15.88 -7.15 -1.99
N ASN A 289 -16.22 -6.33 -1.00
CA ASN A 289 -16.44 -6.76 0.38
C ASN A 289 -17.42 -5.82 1.07
N ASP A 290 -18.55 -6.32 1.51
CA ASP A 290 -19.62 -5.58 2.17
C ASP A 290 -19.23 -4.99 3.54
N GLN A 291 -18.09 -5.40 4.11
CA GLN A 291 -17.55 -4.87 5.35
C GLN A 291 -16.61 -3.67 5.19
N VAL A 292 -16.25 -3.27 3.94
CA VAL A 292 -15.28 -2.20 3.67
C VAL A 292 -15.59 -0.93 4.43
N MET A 293 -16.82 -0.40 4.31
CA MET A 293 -17.24 0.84 4.97
C MET A 293 -17.37 0.68 6.49
N VAL A 294 -17.80 -0.49 6.95
CA VAL A 294 -17.92 -0.80 8.39
C VAL A 294 -16.54 -0.79 9.04
N ASN A 295 -15.57 -1.49 8.44
CA ASN A 295 -14.21 -1.56 8.95
C ASN A 295 -13.52 -0.18 8.88
N ALA A 296 -13.73 0.57 7.79
CA ALA A 296 -13.19 1.91 7.66
C ALA A 296 -13.70 2.85 8.77
N ARG A 297 -15.00 2.80 9.07
CA ARG A 297 -15.57 3.61 10.17
C ARG A 297 -15.07 3.17 11.53
N LYS A 298 -14.89 1.89 11.79
CA LYS A 298 -14.28 1.42 13.05
C LYS A 298 -12.88 2.02 13.26
N ILE A 299 -12.06 2.08 12.21
CA ILE A 299 -10.73 2.72 12.31
C ILE A 299 -10.86 4.22 12.65
N VAL A 300 -11.81 4.93 12.04
CA VAL A 300 -11.95 6.39 12.23
C VAL A 300 -12.57 6.74 13.57
N ASP A 301 -13.63 6.04 13.96
CA ASP A 301 -14.52 6.46 15.06
C ASP A 301 -14.14 5.83 16.41
N GLU A 302 -13.50 4.64 16.42
CA GLU A 302 -13.18 3.91 17.65
C GLU A 302 -11.82 4.35 18.22
N GLN A 303 -11.70 4.38 19.54
CA GLN A 303 -10.41 4.42 20.21
C GLN A 303 -9.80 3.02 20.18
N PHE A 304 -8.52 2.89 19.81
CA PHE A 304 -7.84 1.60 19.77
C PHE A 304 -7.61 1.06 21.17
N GLU A 305 -7.87 -0.23 21.38
CA GLU A 305 -7.59 -0.88 22.65
C GLU A 305 -6.10 -1.12 22.81
N ARG A 306 -5.55 -0.89 24.00
CA ARG A 306 -4.15 -1.17 24.33
C ARG A 306 -4.07 -2.31 25.32
N VAL A 307 -3.35 -3.35 24.95
CA VAL A 307 -3.14 -4.54 25.80
C VAL A 307 -1.69 -4.99 25.69
N THR A 308 -1.15 -5.54 26.77
CA THR A 308 0.15 -6.20 26.70
C THR A 308 0.04 -7.55 26.00
N TYR A 309 1.14 -8.02 25.39
CA TYR A 309 1.19 -9.38 24.83
C TYR A 309 0.82 -10.43 25.89
N THR A 310 1.24 -10.26 27.14
CA THR A 310 0.91 -11.18 28.24
C THR A 310 -0.60 -11.24 28.49
N GLU A 311 -1.28 -10.10 28.49
CA GLU A 311 -2.75 -10.05 28.60
C GLU A 311 -3.43 -10.64 27.40
N ALA A 312 -2.94 -10.37 26.19
CA ALA A 312 -3.45 -10.96 24.96
C ALA A 312 -3.38 -12.49 24.96
N ILE A 313 -2.25 -13.08 25.38
CA ILE A 313 -2.11 -14.52 25.57
C ILE A 313 -3.10 -15.05 26.62
N ALA A 314 -3.24 -14.37 27.76
CA ALA A 314 -4.19 -14.78 28.80
C ALA A 314 -5.67 -14.75 28.32
N ILE A 315 -6.03 -13.82 27.43
CA ILE A 315 -7.35 -13.77 26.78
C ILE A 315 -7.53 -14.97 25.84
N LEU A 316 -6.54 -15.25 25.01
CA LEU A 316 -6.56 -16.37 24.05
C LEU A 316 -6.62 -17.74 24.75
N GLU A 317 -5.86 -17.93 25.84
CA GLU A 317 -5.87 -19.17 26.64
C GLU A 317 -7.22 -19.44 27.33
N LYS A 318 -7.94 -18.37 27.69
CA LYS A 318 -9.24 -18.47 28.40
C LYS A 318 -10.44 -18.58 27.46
N CYS A 319 -10.27 -18.29 26.17
CA CYS A 319 -11.39 -18.34 25.23
C CYS A 319 -11.81 -19.79 24.94
N SER A 320 -13.07 -19.98 24.54
CA SER A 320 -13.62 -21.28 24.18
C SER A 320 -13.28 -21.74 22.75
N LYS A 321 -12.61 -20.87 21.96
CA LYS A 321 -12.27 -21.16 20.57
C LYS A 321 -11.06 -22.08 20.49
N THR A 322 -11.10 -23.06 19.60
CA THR A 322 -9.95 -23.90 19.27
C THR A 322 -9.21 -23.27 18.11
N PHE A 323 -7.92 -23.02 18.29
CA PHE A 323 -7.02 -22.50 17.29
C PHE A 323 -6.24 -23.63 16.60
N GLU A 324 -5.83 -23.39 15.34
CA GLU A 324 -4.97 -24.31 14.60
C GLU A 324 -3.53 -24.29 15.16
N PHE A 325 -3.05 -23.09 15.52
CA PHE A 325 -1.72 -22.89 16.11
C PHE A 325 -1.78 -22.81 17.64
N PRO A 326 -0.74 -23.25 18.35
CA PRO A 326 -0.73 -23.23 19.80
C PRO A 326 -0.72 -21.81 20.36
N VAL A 327 -1.50 -21.57 21.41
CA VAL A 327 -1.45 -20.36 22.22
C VAL A 327 -0.52 -20.62 23.39
N GLN A 328 0.63 -19.98 23.39
CA GLN A 328 1.63 -20.11 24.47
C GLN A 328 2.46 -18.84 24.56
N TRP A 329 2.74 -18.38 25.76
CA TRP A 329 3.62 -17.24 25.98
C TRP A 329 5.03 -17.50 25.41
N GLY A 330 5.55 -16.54 24.66
CA GLY A 330 6.86 -16.64 23.99
C GLY A 330 6.77 -17.06 22.50
N LEU A 331 5.60 -17.47 22.02
CA LEU A 331 5.37 -17.74 20.58
C LEU A 331 4.77 -16.52 19.90
N ASP A 332 5.03 -16.39 18.61
CA ASP A 332 4.45 -15.33 17.79
C ASP A 332 2.93 -15.49 17.64
N LEU A 333 2.18 -14.39 17.68
CA LEU A 333 0.76 -14.40 17.39
C LEU A 333 0.56 -14.75 15.90
N GLN A 334 -0.31 -15.73 15.65
CA GLN A 334 -0.69 -16.09 14.30
C GLN A 334 -1.93 -15.30 13.86
N SER A 335 -2.15 -15.16 12.57
CA SER A 335 -3.28 -14.38 12.01
C SER A 335 -4.64 -14.76 12.60
N GLU A 336 -4.87 -16.00 13.02
CA GLU A 336 -6.11 -16.41 13.67
C GLU A 336 -6.24 -15.85 15.09
N HIS A 337 -5.11 -15.72 15.82
CA HIS A 337 -5.06 -15.11 17.16
C HIS A 337 -5.32 -13.61 17.07
N GLU A 338 -4.65 -12.92 16.13
CA GLU A 338 -4.80 -11.49 15.88
C GLU A 338 -6.25 -11.13 15.51
N ARG A 339 -6.85 -11.90 14.59
CA ARG A 339 -8.24 -11.71 14.19
C ARG A 339 -9.21 -11.98 15.31
N PHE A 340 -9.00 -13.01 16.11
CA PHE A 340 -9.84 -13.25 17.29
C PHE A 340 -9.83 -12.05 18.24
N LEU A 341 -8.66 -11.50 18.54
CA LEU A 341 -8.54 -10.34 19.42
C LEU A 341 -9.28 -9.13 18.83
N ALA A 342 -9.04 -8.79 17.58
CA ALA A 342 -9.59 -7.58 16.96
C ALA A 342 -11.07 -7.73 16.53
N GLU A 343 -11.50 -8.92 16.08
CA GLU A 343 -12.83 -9.12 15.48
C GLU A 343 -13.86 -9.70 16.46
N GLU A 344 -13.44 -10.60 17.35
CA GLU A 344 -14.37 -11.36 18.21
C GLU A 344 -14.34 -10.86 19.66
N HIS A 345 -13.15 -10.64 20.24
CA HIS A 345 -13.02 -10.24 21.64
C HIS A 345 -13.25 -8.74 21.84
N PHE A 346 -12.43 -7.88 21.25
CA PHE A 346 -12.53 -6.43 21.44
C PHE A 346 -13.48 -5.77 20.41
N GLN A 347 -13.67 -6.38 19.26
CA GLN A 347 -14.50 -5.91 18.13
C GLN A 347 -14.11 -4.52 17.59
N LYS A 348 -12.85 -4.11 17.81
CA LYS A 348 -12.23 -2.85 17.40
C LYS A 348 -10.73 -3.04 17.16
N PRO A 349 -10.02 -2.04 16.62
CA PRO A 349 -8.57 -2.12 16.51
C PRO A 349 -7.88 -2.27 17.87
N VAL A 350 -6.81 -3.06 17.91
CA VAL A 350 -6.08 -3.39 19.14
C VAL A 350 -4.60 -3.13 18.93
N ILE A 351 -3.95 -2.45 19.88
CA ILE A 351 -2.50 -2.29 19.94
C ILE A 351 -1.99 -3.28 20.99
N VAL A 352 -1.32 -4.32 20.53
CA VAL A 352 -0.65 -5.28 21.41
C VAL A 352 0.77 -4.81 21.66
N MET A 353 1.17 -4.70 22.91
CA MET A 353 2.43 -4.09 23.34
C MET A 353 3.27 -5.07 24.18
N ASP A 354 4.56 -4.77 24.35
CA ASP A 354 5.49 -5.50 25.23
C ASP A 354 5.62 -6.98 24.87
N TYR A 355 6.07 -7.23 23.66
CA TYR A 355 6.29 -8.57 23.14
C TYR A 355 7.51 -9.28 23.77
N PRO A 356 7.53 -10.63 23.77
CA PRO A 356 8.68 -11.39 24.24
C PRO A 356 9.97 -11.04 23.47
N LEU A 357 11.06 -10.86 24.18
CA LEU A 357 12.37 -10.49 23.64
C LEU A 357 12.88 -11.48 22.56
N GLY A 358 12.57 -12.77 22.73
CA GLY A 358 13.09 -13.84 21.86
C GLY A 358 12.52 -13.87 20.45
N ILE A 359 11.37 -13.20 20.21
CA ILE A 359 10.68 -13.20 18.90
C ILE A 359 10.72 -11.84 18.20
N LYS A 360 11.41 -10.84 18.75
CA LYS A 360 11.48 -9.49 18.20
C LYS A 360 12.93 -9.08 17.90
N ALA A 361 13.08 -8.16 16.94
CA ALA A 361 14.36 -7.72 16.41
C ALA A 361 15.33 -7.13 17.45
N PHE A 362 16.63 -7.11 17.13
CA PHE A 362 17.70 -6.75 18.04
C PHE A 362 17.66 -5.29 18.50
N TYR A 363 17.13 -4.40 17.68
CA TYR A 363 17.10 -2.95 17.93
C TYR A 363 15.98 -2.49 18.88
N MET A 364 15.07 -3.37 19.29
CA MET A 364 13.96 -3.02 20.14
C MET A 364 14.38 -2.93 21.60
N ARG A 365 13.92 -1.88 22.31
CA ARG A 365 14.27 -1.59 23.69
C ARG A 365 13.82 -2.68 24.65
N VAL A 366 14.76 -3.23 25.42
CA VAL A 366 14.47 -4.25 26.43
C VAL A 366 13.80 -3.60 27.64
N ASN A 367 12.67 -4.16 28.09
CA ASN A 367 11.96 -3.72 29.27
C ASN A 367 12.76 -4.03 30.56
N GLU A 368 12.72 -3.08 31.48
CA GLU A 368 13.33 -3.24 32.82
C GLU A 368 12.38 -3.96 33.76
N GLY A 369 12.93 -4.66 34.76
CA GLY A 369 12.15 -5.28 35.84
C GLY A 369 11.43 -6.58 35.45
N THR A 370 11.64 -7.07 34.24
CA THR A 370 11.12 -8.37 33.82
C THR A 370 12.04 -9.50 34.27
N THR A 371 11.46 -10.67 34.61
CA THR A 371 12.24 -11.86 35.00
C THR A 371 12.96 -12.46 33.79
N SER A 372 14.08 -13.15 33.98
CA SER A 372 14.90 -13.69 32.90
C SER A 372 14.19 -14.67 31.98
N ASP A 373 13.15 -15.31 32.47
CA ASP A 373 12.30 -16.28 31.73
C ASP A 373 11.15 -15.60 30.96
N ARG A 374 10.83 -14.34 31.27
CA ARG A 374 9.76 -13.56 30.65
C ARG A 374 10.20 -12.15 30.25
N GLN A 375 11.40 -12.02 29.70
CA GLN A 375 11.87 -10.75 29.19
C GLN A 375 11.04 -10.29 28.00
N THR A 376 10.67 -9.00 28.01
CA THR A 376 9.92 -8.36 26.93
C THR A 376 10.69 -7.17 26.38
N VAL A 377 10.26 -6.71 25.21
CA VAL A 377 10.76 -5.49 24.56
C VAL A 377 9.60 -4.52 24.31
N ARG A 378 9.89 -3.23 24.26
CA ARG A 378 8.93 -2.17 23.92
C ARG A 378 8.58 -2.20 22.44
N ALA A 379 7.95 -3.29 22.02
CA ALA A 379 7.38 -3.46 20.70
C ALA A 379 5.87 -3.27 20.73
N MET A 380 5.29 -2.89 19.62
CA MET A 380 3.85 -2.87 19.41
C MET A 380 3.48 -3.40 18.03
N ASP A 381 2.34 -4.08 17.94
CA ASP A 381 1.68 -4.42 16.68
C ASP A 381 0.24 -3.92 16.74
N ILE A 382 -0.23 -3.22 15.69
CA ILE A 382 -1.63 -2.80 15.58
C ILE A 382 -2.38 -3.83 14.78
N LEU A 383 -3.40 -4.40 15.41
CA LEU A 383 -4.29 -5.40 14.84
C LEU A 383 -5.60 -4.73 14.40
N ALA A 384 -5.98 -4.89 13.14
CA ALA A 384 -7.19 -4.31 12.59
C ALA A 384 -8.19 -5.40 12.17
N PRO A 385 -9.52 -5.19 12.41
CA PRO A 385 -10.57 -6.11 11.96
C PRO A 385 -10.52 -6.36 10.45
N GLY A 386 -10.56 -7.63 10.03
CA GLY A 386 -10.51 -8.04 8.62
C GLY A 386 -9.11 -8.24 8.05
N VAL A 387 -8.04 -7.78 8.75
CA VAL A 387 -6.66 -7.84 8.25
C VAL A 387 -5.73 -8.60 9.20
N GLY A 388 -5.84 -8.39 10.51
CA GLY A 388 -4.84 -8.76 11.51
C GLY A 388 -3.81 -7.64 11.66
N GLU A 389 -2.54 -7.96 11.84
CA GLU A 389 -1.46 -6.97 11.95
C GLU A 389 -1.39 -6.07 10.71
N ILE A 390 -1.40 -4.75 10.94
CA ILE A 390 -1.30 -3.70 9.92
C ILE A 390 -0.06 -2.80 10.12
N ILE A 391 0.34 -2.53 11.36
CA ILE A 391 1.51 -1.76 11.75
C ILE A 391 2.30 -2.57 12.76
N GLY A 392 3.63 -2.62 12.59
CA GLY A 392 4.58 -3.05 13.60
C GLY A 392 5.51 -1.91 13.98
N GLY A 393 5.73 -1.67 15.27
CA GLY A 393 6.56 -0.58 15.76
C GLY A 393 7.29 -0.91 17.04
N SER A 394 8.20 -0.02 17.45
CA SER A 394 8.87 -0.15 18.74
C SER A 394 9.56 1.12 19.18
N GLN A 395 9.76 1.26 20.48
CA GLN A 395 10.84 2.10 21.00
C GLN A 395 12.17 1.42 20.71
N ARG A 396 13.18 2.19 20.28
CA ARG A 396 14.49 1.67 19.90
C ARG A 396 15.40 1.58 21.12
N GLU A 397 16.34 0.61 21.11
CA GLU A 397 17.30 0.47 22.21
C GLU A 397 18.34 1.59 22.15
N GLU A 398 18.31 2.48 23.12
CA GLU A 398 19.21 3.62 23.25
C GLU A 398 20.46 3.33 24.11
N ARG A 399 20.47 2.20 24.83
CA ARG A 399 21.59 1.80 25.69
C ARG A 399 22.62 1.02 24.86
N LEU A 400 23.81 1.59 24.71
CA LEU A 400 24.86 1.07 23.86
C LEU A 400 25.25 -0.38 24.15
N ASP A 401 25.50 -0.68 25.44
CA ASP A 401 25.91 -2.01 25.91
C ASP A 401 24.84 -3.08 25.67
N VAL A 402 23.59 -2.73 25.88
CA VAL A 402 22.46 -3.62 25.62
C VAL A 402 22.31 -3.88 24.12
N LEU A 403 22.38 -2.83 23.29
CA LEU A 403 22.27 -2.96 21.83
C LEU A 403 23.41 -3.82 21.26
N GLU A 404 24.66 -3.59 21.69
CA GLU A 404 25.80 -4.44 21.27
C GLU A 404 25.61 -5.92 21.64
N ALA A 405 25.11 -6.18 22.86
CA ALA A 405 24.82 -7.54 23.30
C ALA A 405 23.70 -8.19 22.46
N ARG A 406 22.67 -7.42 22.11
CA ARG A 406 21.55 -7.89 21.24
C ARG A 406 22.04 -8.22 19.82
N ILE A 407 22.88 -7.35 19.21
CA ILE A 407 23.46 -7.58 17.88
C ILE A 407 24.25 -8.90 17.88
N ARG A 408 25.12 -9.12 18.89
CA ARG A 408 25.86 -10.39 19.01
C ARG A 408 24.94 -11.59 19.26
N GLY A 409 23.90 -11.39 20.05
CA GLY A 409 22.93 -12.43 20.41
C GLY A 409 22.17 -13.00 19.23
N VAL A 410 21.94 -12.22 18.16
CA VAL A 410 21.32 -12.68 16.91
C VAL A 410 22.34 -13.11 15.85
N GLY A 411 23.65 -13.20 16.21
CA GLY A 411 24.71 -13.67 15.33
C GLY A 411 25.27 -12.64 14.35
N LEU A 412 24.92 -11.37 14.53
CA LEU A 412 25.45 -10.25 13.73
C LEU A 412 26.74 -9.72 14.35
N SER A 413 27.59 -9.06 13.52
CA SER A 413 28.83 -8.43 13.97
C SER A 413 28.58 -6.94 14.28
N PRO A 414 28.87 -6.46 15.49
CA PRO A 414 28.78 -5.04 15.82
C PRO A 414 29.68 -4.16 14.94
N GLU A 415 30.76 -4.70 14.38
CA GLU A 415 31.67 -4.03 13.47
C GLU A 415 30.99 -3.62 12.16
N ASP A 416 29.98 -4.37 11.70
CA ASP A 416 29.21 -4.05 10.50
C ASP A 416 28.17 -2.95 10.79
N TYR A 417 27.83 -2.74 12.06
CA TYR A 417 26.86 -1.73 12.56
C TYR A 417 27.55 -0.59 13.32
N TRP A 418 28.85 -0.34 13.12
CA TRP A 418 29.61 0.68 13.86
C TRP A 418 28.97 2.07 13.80
N TRP A 419 28.48 2.46 12.63
CA TRP A 419 27.81 3.72 12.37
C TRP A 419 26.45 3.84 13.11
N TYR A 420 25.73 2.74 13.23
CA TYR A 420 24.48 2.66 13.97
C TYR A 420 24.70 2.71 15.50
N LEU A 421 25.77 2.07 15.97
CA LEU A 421 26.21 2.14 17.38
C LEU A 421 26.70 3.54 17.75
N ASP A 422 27.27 4.31 16.82
CA ASP A 422 27.68 5.69 17.06
C ASP A 422 26.50 6.61 17.43
N LEU A 423 25.29 6.33 16.95
CA LEU A 423 24.08 7.05 17.39
C LEU A 423 23.82 6.90 18.91
N ARG A 424 24.31 5.80 19.51
CA ARG A 424 24.20 5.55 20.97
C ARG A 424 25.38 6.12 21.73
N ARG A 425 26.52 6.35 21.09
CA ARG A 425 27.70 6.95 21.70
C ARG A 425 27.63 8.48 21.76
N TYR A 426 26.99 9.10 20.78
CA TYR A 426 27.04 10.54 20.56
C TYR A 426 25.65 11.19 20.69
N GLY A 427 25.22 11.43 21.93
CA GLY A 427 24.00 12.18 22.20
C GLY A 427 22.72 11.39 21.98
N THR A 428 22.72 10.13 22.39
CA THR A 428 21.55 9.25 22.32
C THR A 428 20.34 9.82 23.06
N VAL A 429 19.17 9.52 22.57
CA VAL A 429 17.88 9.87 23.17
C VAL A 429 16.91 8.70 23.05
N PRO A 430 15.88 8.59 23.91
CA PRO A 430 14.75 7.72 23.60
C PRO A 430 14.16 8.09 22.25
N HIS A 431 13.94 7.09 21.40
CA HIS A 431 13.33 7.30 20.09
C HIS A 431 12.51 6.06 19.70
N ALA A 432 11.52 6.26 18.88
CA ALA A 432 10.56 5.24 18.50
C ALA A 432 10.05 5.46 17.07
N GLY A 433 9.54 4.40 16.48
CA GLY A 433 8.96 4.45 15.16
C GLY A 433 8.27 3.15 14.79
N PHE A 434 7.53 3.19 13.69
CA PHE A 434 6.79 2.04 13.19
C PHE A 434 6.96 1.84 11.70
N GLY A 435 6.62 0.64 11.22
CA GLY A 435 6.54 0.28 9.81
C GLY A 435 5.13 -0.09 9.40
N LEU A 436 4.68 0.45 8.27
CA LEU A 436 3.43 0.08 7.63
C LEU A 436 3.66 -0.22 6.15
N GLY A 437 3.33 -1.44 5.72
CA GLY A 437 3.32 -1.79 4.30
C GLY A 437 2.21 -1.05 3.56
N PHE A 438 2.58 -0.22 2.59
CA PHE A 438 1.62 0.60 1.86
C PHE A 438 0.60 -0.24 1.07
N GLU A 439 1.02 -1.33 0.46
CA GLU A 439 0.12 -2.26 -0.23
C GLU A 439 -0.85 -2.93 0.73
N ARG A 440 -0.42 -3.26 1.96
CA ARG A 440 -1.29 -3.83 2.99
C ARG A 440 -2.35 -2.80 3.43
N LEU A 441 -1.97 -1.53 3.57
CA LEU A 441 -2.90 -0.43 3.83
C LEU A 441 -3.95 -0.30 2.72
N VAL A 442 -3.52 -0.25 1.45
CA VAL A 442 -4.45 -0.14 0.31
C VAL A 442 -5.35 -1.38 0.21
N GLN A 443 -4.81 -2.58 0.46
CA GLN A 443 -5.58 -3.82 0.50
C GLN A 443 -6.68 -3.75 1.57
N PHE A 444 -6.35 -3.26 2.75
CA PHE A 444 -7.31 -3.10 3.85
C PHE A 444 -8.40 -2.09 3.49
N ILE A 445 -8.05 -0.91 3.03
CA ILE A 445 -8.99 0.16 2.67
C ILE A 445 -9.95 -0.28 1.57
N THR A 446 -9.46 -1.01 0.56
CA THR A 446 -10.27 -1.42 -0.60
C THR A 446 -10.99 -2.76 -0.40
N GLY A 447 -10.63 -3.54 0.63
CA GLY A 447 -11.15 -4.87 0.86
C GLY A 447 -10.71 -5.93 -0.17
N MET A 448 -9.71 -5.61 -1.01
CA MET A 448 -9.21 -6.55 -2.03
C MET A 448 -8.60 -7.79 -1.39
N GLY A 449 -8.99 -8.97 -1.87
CA GLY A 449 -8.59 -10.25 -1.30
C GLY A 449 -7.13 -10.66 -1.52
N ASN A 450 -6.37 -9.96 -2.38
CA ASN A 450 -4.99 -10.28 -2.69
C ASN A 450 -4.16 -9.03 -2.90
N ILE A 451 -3.02 -8.94 -2.22
CA ILE A 451 -2.10 -7.80 -2.26
C ILE A 451 -1.55 -7.51 -3.68
N ARG A 452 -1.50 -8.52 -4.55
CA ARG A 452 -1.09 -8.38 -5.97
C ARG A 452 -2.04 -7.51 -6.78
N ASP A 453 -3.23 -7.24 -6.26
CA ASP A 453 -4.27 -6.47 -6.93
C ASP A 453 -4.31 -5.00 -6.51
N VAL A 454 -3.48 -4.59 -5.57
CA VAL A 454 -3.40 -3.20 -5.10
C VAL A 454 -2.10 -2.49 -5.46
N ILE A 455 -1.20 -3.18 -6.14
CA ILE A 455 0.02 -2.63 -6.74
C ILE A 455 -0.09 -2.69 -8.27
N PRO A 456 0.40 -1.69 -9.03
CA PRO A 456 0.26 -1.66 -10.49
C PRO A 456 0.86 -2.90 -11.19
N PHE A 457 2.09 -3.25 -10.84
CA PHE A 457 2.87 -4.33 -11.44
C PHE A 457 3.49 -5.19 -10.33
N PRO A 458 2.80 -6.24 -9.85
CA PRO A 458 3.25 -7.03 -8.71
C PRO A 458 4.52 -7.84 -9.04
N ARG A 459 5.44 -7.92 -8.05
CA ARG A 459 6.61 -8.79 -8.06
C ARG A 459 6.42 -9.86 -7.00
N PHE A 460 6.52 -11.12 -7.39
CA PHE A 460 6.36 -12.28 -6.51
C PHE A 460 7.10 -13.48 -7.09
N PRO A 461 7.29 -14.60 -6.35
CA PRO A 461 8.04 -15.76 -6.88
C PRO A 461 7.58 -16.17 -8.28
N GLN A 462 8.54 -16.35 -9.19
CA GLN A 462 8.38 -16.72 -10.60
C GLN A 462 7.62 -15.68 -11.47
N SER A 463 7.48 -14.43 -11.00
CA SER A 463 6.79 -13.38 -11.78
C SER A 463 7.47 -12.02 -11.62
N ALA A 464 8.03 -11.54 -12.71
CA ALA A 464 8.61 -10.21 -12.87
C ALA A 464 8.22 -9.59 -14.23
N GLU A 465 7.10 -10.03 -14.81
CA GLU A 465 6.57 -9.57 -16.09
C GLU A 465 6.11 -8.11 -16.00
N PHE A 466 6.25 -7.36 -17.08
CA PHE A 466 6.06 -5.90 -17.21
C PHE A 466 7.23 -5.10 -16.60
#